data_18ff46be86b9a9c83981207e3885f382
#
_entry.id   18ff46be86b9a9c83981207e3885f382
#
_cell.length_a   1.000
_cell.length_b   1.000
_cell.length_c   1.000
_cell.angle_alpha   90.00
_cell.angle_beta   90.00
_cell.angle_gamma   90.00
#
_symmetry.space_group_name_H-M   'P 1'
#
loop_
_entity.id
_entity.type
_entity.pdbx_description
1 polymer ?
#
loop_
_entity_poly.entity_id
_entity_poly.type
_entity_poly.pdbx_seq_one_letter_code
_entity_poly.pdbx_strand_id
1 'polypeptide(L)'
;YPDEEKIIELERFAKNLGHYVKLSNVKNINVAINSLLKKAENNPEKNILDMMVIRSMSKAKYSTNNIGHFGLGFNDYTHFTSPIRRYPDVIVHRLLSSIILKQTPKQEDLENVCLHCSKMEETATKAERASTKMMQVKYMSKRINQKFRAIVSGMNERGIFVEIKENK
;
A
#
# COMPACT_ATOMS: atom_id res chain seq x y z
N TYR A 1 7.25 0.04 -7.23
CA TYR A 1 8.56 0.31 -6.61
C TYR A 1 8.40 1.34 -5.51
N PRO A 2 9.27 1.36 -4.50
CA PRO A 2 9.27 2.40 -3.48
C PRO A 2 9.56 3.78 -4.09
N ASP A 3 9.08 4.81 -3.40
CA ASP A 3 9.34 6.20 -3.72
C ASP A 3 10.75 6.57 -3.21
N GLU A 4 11.61 7.13 -4.08
CA GLU A 4 13.00 7.40 -3.76
C GLU A 4 13.18 8.37 -2.57
N GLU A 5 12.39 9.44 -2.52
CA GLU A 5 12.46 10.42 -1.43
C GLU A 5 12.08 9.77 -0.10
N LYS A 6 11.02 8.95 -0.10
CA LYS A 6 10.57 8.25 1.10
C LYS A 6 11.52 7.14 1.54
N ILE A 7 12.27 6.54 0.61
CA ILE A 7 13.32 5.58 0.95
C ILE A 7 14.48 6.28 1.67
N ILE A 8 14.84 7.48 1.26
CA ILE A 8 15.86 8.28 1.96
C ILE A 8 15.37 8.65 3.37
N GLU A 9 14.10 9.02 3.51
CA GLU A 9 13.51 9.29 4.83
C GLU A 9 13.51 8.03 5.72
N LEU A 10 13.14 6.87 5.16
CA LEU A 10 13.16 5.60 5.88
C LEU A 10 14.59 5.23 6.32
N GLU A 11 15.59 5.39 5.47
CA GLU A 11 16.99 5.14 5.80
C GLU A 11 17.46 6.03 6.96
N ARG A 12 17.13 7.33 6.90
CA ARG A 12 17.45 8.28 7.97
C ARG A 12 16.75 7.92 9.28
N PHE A 13 15.48 7.55 9.19
CA PHE A 13 14.70 7.17 10.37
C PHE A 13 15.23 5.87 11.00
N ALA A 14 15.51 4.86 10.20
CA ALA A 14 16.10 3.60 10.66
C ALA A 14 17.46 3.84 11.35
N LYS A 15 18.29 4.72 10.79
CA LYS A 15 19.57 5.09 11.38
C LYS A 15 19.42 5.75 12.77
N ASN A 16 18.41 6.60 12.95
CA ASN A 16 18.12 7.25 14.25
C ASN A 16 17.68 6.22 15.31
N LEU A 17 17.11 5.09 14.89
CA LEU A 17 16.78 3.97 15.77
C LEU A 17 17.93 2.96 15.95
N GLY A 18 19.13 3.26 15.43
CA GLY A 18 20.30 2.39 15.56
C GLY A 18 20.42 1.30 14.47
N HIS A 19 19.55 1.31 13.47
CA HIS A 19 19.62 0.36 12.36
C HIS A 19 20.35 0.97 11.17
N TYR A 20 21.61 0.57 10.98
CA TYR A 20 22.44 1.02 9.87
C TYR A 20 22.23 0.12 8.65
N VAL A 21 21.33 0.52 7.76
CA VAL A 21 21.03 -0.17 6.50
C VAL A 21 21.03 0.85 5.38
N LYS A 22 21.75 0.57 4.30
CA LYS A 22 21.70 1.37 3.07
C LYS A 22 20.51 0.91 2.24
N LEU A 23 19.55 1.78 2.02
CA LEU A 23 18.34 1.53 1.23
C LEU A 23 18.36 2.30 -0.09
N SER A 24 18.98 3.46 -0.11
CA SER A 24 19.13 4.29 -1.30
C SER A 24 20.19 3.73 -2.25
N ASN A 25 19.93 3.79 -3.56
CA ASN A 25 20.85 3.39 -4.63
C ASN A 25 21.36 1.93 -4.54
N VAL A 26 20.54 1.01 -4.05
CA VAL A 26 20.85 -0.42 -4.00
C VAL A 26 20.16 -1.19 -5.12
N LYS A 27 20.86 -2.14 -5.76
CA LYS A 27 20.30 -2.97 -6.84
C LYS A 27 19.08 -3.79 -6.40
N ASN A 28 19.10 -4.29 -5.16
CA ASN A 28 18.05 -5.16 -4.60
C ASN A 28 17.46 -4.55 -3.32
N ILE A 29 16.68 -3.50 -3.50
CA ILE A 29 16.02 -2.79 -2.37
C ILE A 29 15.12 -3.72 -1.53
N ASN A 30 14.50 -4.75 -2.13
CA ASN A 30 13.71 -5.75 -1.41
C ASN A 30 14.54 -6.49 -0.36
N VAL A 31 15.75 -6.90 -0.73
CA VAL A 31 16.66 -7.62 0.18
C VAL A 31 17.08 -6.70 1.33
N ALA A 32 17.36 -5.44 1.02
CA ALA A 32 17.76 -4.45 2.02
C ALA A 32 16.64 -4.14 3.01
N ILE A 33 15.40 -3.94 2.52
CA ILE A 33 14.21 -3.72 3.37
C ILE A 33 13.93 -4.96 4.22
N ASN A 34 13.93 -6.16 3.65
CA ASN A 34 13.70 -7.39 4.41
C ASN A 34 14.78 -7.62 5.47
N SER A 35 16.04 -7.27 5.17
CA SER A 35 17.14 -7.32 6.15
C SER A 35 16.88 -6.34 7.32
N LEU A 36 16.41 -5.12 7.03
CA LEU A 36 16.04 -4.14 8.06
C LEU A 36 14.91 -4.68 8.95
N LEU A 37 13.83 -5.17 8.35
CA LEU A 37 12.67 -5.70 9.09
C LEU A 37 13.04 -6.91 9.95
N LYS A 38 13.89 -7.81 9.43
CA LYS A 38 14.39 -8.97 10.18
C LYS A 38 15.26 -8.57 11.37
N LYS A 39 16.10 -7.54 11.22
CA LYS A 39 16.90 -7.02 12.34
C LYS A 39 16.04 -6.38 13.43
N ALA A 40 14.91 -5.80 13.06
CA ALA A 40 13.98 -5.15 13.98
C ALA A 40 12.93 -6.11 14.58
N GLU A 41 12.92 -7.38 14.20
CA GLU A 41 11.82 -8.32 14.49
C GLU A 41 11.50 -8.46 15.98
N ASN A 42 12.52 -8.38 16.84
CA ASN A 42 12.34 -8.51 18.30
C ASN A 42 12.47 -7.18 19.04
N ASN A 43 12.49 -6.07 18.32
CA ASN A 43 12.70 -4.75 18.91
C ASN A 43 11.35 -4.02 19.11
N PRO A 44 11.23 -3.14 20.13
CA PRO A 44 10.02 -2.35 20.36
C PRO A 44 9.61 -1.47 19.17
N GLU A 45 10.60 -1.01 18.39
CA GLU A 45 10.42 -0.16 17.21
C GLU A 45 9.93 -0.88 15.96
N LYS A 46 9.77 -2.21 15.97
CA LYS A 46 9.30 -3.00 14.82
C LYS A 46 8.07 -2.39 14.15
N ASN A 47 7.03 -2.13 14.94
CA ASN A 47 5.75 -1.63 14.41
C ASN A 47 5.90 -0.29 13.68
N ILE A 48 6.79 0.58 14.17
CA ILE A 48 7.05 1.88 13.55
C ILE A 48 7.82 1.70 12.25
N LEU A 49 8.83 0.83 12.23
CA LEU A 49 9.59 0.50 11.02
C LEU A 49 8.71 -0.15 9.97
N ASP A 50 7.87 -1.12 10.32
CA ASP A 50 6.89 -1.75 9.43
C ASP A 50 5.99 -0.69 8.77
N MET A 51 5.47 0.26 9.58
CA MET A 51 4.63 1.34 9.09
C MET A 51 5.38 2.29 8.14
N MET A 52 6.63 2.64 8.47
CA MET A 52 7.46 3.50 7.63
C MET A 52 7.80 2.83 6.30
N VAL A 53 8.10 1.52 6.30
CA VAL A 53 8.31 0.73 5.09
C VAL A 53 7.05 0.76 4.22
N ILE A 54 5.86 0.50 4.77
CA ILE A 54 4.61 0.55 4.02
C ILE A 54 4.37 1.95 3.44
N ARG A 55 4.63 3.01 4.20
CA ARG A 55 4.48 4.41 3.74
C ARG A 55 5.48 4.81 2.66
N SER A 56 6.64 4.16 2.59
CA SER A 56 7.64 4.40 1.54
C SER A 56 7.27 3.76 0.20
N MET A 57 6.29 2.84 0.16
CA MET A 57 5.84 2.22 -1.06
C MET A 57 5.01 3.18 -1.92
N SER A 58 5.23 3.15 -3.23
CA SER A 58 4.35 3.82 -4.18
C SER A 58 2.97 3.18 -4.19
N LYS A 59 1.94 3.99 -4.45
CA LYS A 59 0.60 3.45 -4.66
C LYS A 59 0.55 2.55 -5.88
N ALA A 60 -0.20 1.46 -5.79
CA ALA A 60 -0.49 0.62 -6.93
C ALA A 60 -1.28 1.42 -8.00
N LYS A 61 -0.95 1.20 -9.27
CA LYS A 61 -1.66 1.78 -10.41
C LYS A 61 -1.81 0.75 -11.51
N TYR A 62 -2.87 0.86 -12.28
CA TYR A 62 -3.02 0.11 -13.52
C TYR A 62 -2.24 0.81 -14.63
N SER A 63 -1.58 0.06 -15.48
CA SER A 63 -0.79 0.55 -16.60
C SER A 63 -0.78 -0.48 -17.72
N THR A 64 -0.69 -0.04 -18.95
CA THR A 64 -0.44 -0.90 -20.11
C THR A 64 1.01 -1.38 -20.16
N ASN A 65 1.91 -0.67 -19.49
CA ASN A 65 3.30 -1.10 -19.36
C ASN A 65 3.43 -2.11 -18.21
N ASN A 66 4.03 -3.26 -18.51
CA ASN A 66 4.33 -4.25 -17.47
C ASN A 66 5.45 -3.73 -16.56
N ILE A 67 5.07 -3.35 -15.35
CA ILE A 67 5.99 -2.91 -14.29
C ILE A 67 6.19 -3.96 -13.20
N GLY A 68 5.56 -5.14 -13.34
CA GLY A 68 5.55 -6.18 -12.34
C GLY A 68 4.81 -5.80 -11.05
N HIS A 69 5.03 -6.55 -10.01
CA HIS A 69 4.50 -6.25 -8.67
C HIS A 69 5.61 -6.34 -7.63
N PHE A 70 6.11 -5.19 -7.21
CA PHE A 70 7.24 -5.10 -6.28
C PHE A 70 6.99 -5.88 -4.96
N GLY A 71 5.86 -5.65 -4.30
CA GLY A 71 5.56 -6.27 -3.00
C GLY A 71 5.35 -7.79 -3.06
N LEU A 72 4.98 -8.35 -4.23
CA LEU A 72 4.85 -9.80 -4.44
C LEU A 72 6.10 -10.41 -5.09
N GLY A 73 7.04 -9.59 -5.57
CA GLY A 73 8.25 -10.05 -6.24
C GLY A 73 8.02 -10.66 -7.63
N PHE A 74 6.92 -10.33 -8.30
CA PHE A 74 6.63 -10.81 -9.65
C PHE A 74 7.13 -9.82 -10.71
N ASN A 75 7.81 -10.33 -11.72
CA ASN A 75 8.22 -9.54 -12.89
C ASN A 75 7.03 -9.25 -13.82
N ASP A 76 6.11 -10.21 -13.95
CA ASP A 76 4.89 -10.10 -14.74
C ASP A 76 3.69 -10.25 -13.81
N TYR A 77 2.80 -9.28 -13.83
CA TYR A 77 1.65 -9.30 -12.94
C TYR A 77 0.46 -8.56 -13.52
N THR A 78 -0.71 -9.17 -13.42
CA THR A 78 -1.97 -8.52 -13.72
C THR A 78 -3.05 -8.97 -12.76
N HIS A 79 -4.04 -8.13 -12.54
CA HIS A 79 -5.27 -8.53 -11.87
C HIS A 79 -6.11 -9.39 -12.80
N PHE A 80 -6.65 -10.53 -12.31
CA PHE A 80 -7.40 -11.48 -13.12
C PHE A 80 -8.59 -12.12 -12.39
N THR A 81 -8.49 -12.28 -11.08
CA THR A 81 -9.34 -13.21 -10.32
C THR A 81 -10.61 -12.60 -9.72
N SER A 82 -10.86 -11.31 -9.91
CA SER A 82 -12.01 -10.63 -9.30
C SER A 82 -12.79 -9.75 -10.29
N PRO A 83 -13.29 -10.28 -11.43
CA PRO A 83 -13.96 -9.48 -12.46
C PRO A 83 -15.33 -8.92 -12.00
N ILE A 84 -15.93 -9.46 -10.94
CA ILE A 84 -17.19 -8.93 -10.37
C ILE A 84 -17.03 -7.50 -9.85
N ARG A 85 -15.87 -7.17 -9.28
CA ARG A 85 -15.64 -5.90 -8.58
C ARG A 85 -14.49 -5.06 -9.17
N ARG A 86 -13.70 -5.61 -10.08
CA ARG A 86 -12.57 -4.91 -10.70
C ARG A 86 -12.70 -4.93 -12.22
N TYR A 87 -12.95 -3.76 -12.78
CA TYR A 87 -13.08 -3.63 -14.23
C TYR A 87 -11.80 -3.99 -15.00
N PRO A 88 -10.56 -3.72 -14.52
CA PRO A 88 -9.35 -4.21 -15.18
C PRO A 88 -9.31 -5.72 -15.38
N ASP A 89 -9.83 -6.52 -14.45
CA ASP A 89 -9.92 -7.98 -14.61
C ASP A 89 -10.81 -8.34 -15.80
N VAL A 90 -11.95 -7.64 -15.97
CA VAL A 90 -12.85 -7.84 -17.11
C VAL A 90 -12.14 -7.54 -18.43
N ILE A 91 -11.35 -6.47 -18.49
CA ILE A 91 -10.56 -6.12 -19.68
C ILE A 91 -9.57 -7.24 -20.01
N VAL A 92 -8.82 -7.73 -19.02
CA VAL A 92 -7.87 -8.83 -19.21
C VAL A 92 -8.58 -10.09 -19.71
N HIS A 93 -9.75 -10.44 -19.17
CA HIS A 93 -10.57 -11.58 -19.64
C HIS A 93 -10.98 -11.40 -21.09
N ARG A 94 -11.43 -10.20 -21.50
CA ARG A 94 -11.83 -9.91 -22.88
C ARG A 94 -10.65 -10.00 -23.85
N LEU A 95 -9.50 -9.42 -23.50
CA LEU A 95 -8.29 -9.49 -24.30
C LEU A 95 -7.82 -10.95 -24.46
N LEU A 96 -7.76 -11.71 -23.36
CA LEU A 96 -7.38 -13.11 -23.38
C LEU A 96 -8.33 -13.95 -24.25
N SER A 97 -9.65 -13.75 -24.12
CA SER A 97 -10.65 -14.42 -24.96
C SER A 97 -10.45 -14.12 -26.43
N SER A 98 -10.17 -12.86 -26.79
CA SER A 98 -9.90 -12.47 -28.18
C SER A 98 -8.64 -13.18 -28.72
N ILE A 99 -7.59 -13.29 -27.93
CA ILE A 99 -6.35 -13.99 -28.31
C ILE A 99 -6.62 -15.48 -28.53
N ILE A 100 -7.32 -16.14 -27.60
CA ILE A 100 -7.64 -17.58 -27.70
C ILE A 100 -8.50 -17.86 -28.94
N LEU A 101 -9.48 -17.01 -29.22
CA LEU A 101 -10.39 -17.15 -30.37
C LEU A 101 -9.77 -16.64 -31.67
N LYS A 102 -8.51 -16.19 -31.66
CA LYS A 102 -7.81 -15.61 -32.84
C LYS A 102 -8.57 -14.43 -33.46
N GLN A 103 -9.30 -13.68 -32.66
CA GLN A 103 -10.02 -12.48 -33.05
C GLN A 103 -9.16 -11.26 -32.80
N THR A 104 -9.31 -10.21 -33.62
CA THR A 104 -8.66 -8.92 -33.36
C THR A 104 -9.33 -8.28 -32.15
N PRO A 105 -8.59 -7.98 -31.07
CA PRO A 105 -9.16 -7.25 -29.93
C PRO A 105 -9.75 -5.92 -30.39
N LYS A 106 -10.89 -5.52 -29.83
CA LYS A 106 -11.40 -4.18 -30.05
C LYS A 106 -10.35 -3.17 -29.57
N GLN A 107 -10.07 -2.18 -30.39
CA GLN A 107 -9.13 -1.11 -30.10
C GLN A 107 -9.78 -0.19 -29.06
N GLU A 108 -9.60 -0.52 -27.80
CA GLU A 108 -9.93 0.36 -26.66
C GLU A 108 -8.69 1.20 -26.33
N ASP A 109 -8.91 2.43 -25.89
CA ASP A 109 -7.82 3.26 -25.33
C ASP A 109 -7.49 2.73 -23.92
N LEU A 110 -6.70 1.67 -23.89
CA LEU A 110 -6.37 0.95 -22.65
C LEU A 110 -5.64 1.84 -21.65
N GLU A 111 -4.87 2.84 -22.11
CA GLU A 111 -4.16 3.73 -21.19
C GLU A 111 -5.14 4.63 -20.42
N ASN A 112 -6.12 5.22 -21.11
CA ASN A 112 -7.17 6.00 -20.45
C ASN A 112 -8.05 5.12 -19.53
N VAL A 113 -8.31 3.89 -19.90
CA VAL A 113 -9.01 2.92 -19.02
C VAL A 113 -8.19 2.65 -17.77
N CYS A 114 -6.90 2.41 -17.89
CA CYS A 114 -6.00 2.18 -16.75
C CYS A 114 -5.94 3.40 -15.80
N LEU A 115 -5.83 4.61 -16.37
CA LEU A 115 -5.85 5.86 -15.60
C LEU A 115 -7.18 6.04 -14.84
N HIS A 116 -8.30 5.82 -15.55
CA HIS A 116 -9.63 5.89 -14.93
C HIS A 116 -9.79 4.88 -13.79
N CYS A 117 -9.43 3.62 -14.03
CA CYS A 117 -9.51 2.57 -13.01
C CYS A 117 -8.64 2.87 -11.79
N SER A 118 -7.42 3.40 -12.00
CA SER A 118 -6.54 3.80 -10.91
C SER A 118 -7.14 4.92 -10.06
N LYS A 119 -7.77 5.91 -10.71
CA LYS A 119 -8.47 7.00 -10.02
C LYS A 119 -9.70 6.52 -9.25
N MET A 120 -10.46 5.60 -9.82
CA MET A 120 -11.64 5.02 -9.15
C MET A 120 -11.25 4.17 -7.93
N GLU A 121 -10.18 3.39 -8.02
CA GLU A 121 -9.62 2.62 -6.90
C GLU A 121 -9.17 3.55 -5.74
N GLU A 122 -8.50 4.65 -6.07
CA GLU A 122 -8.14 5.65 -5.06
C GLU A 122 -9.38 6.28 -4.41
N THR A 123 -10.42 6.57 -5.19
CA THR A 123 -11.67 7.13 -4.69
C THR A 123 -12.41 6.14 -3.79
N ALA A 124 -12.49 4.87 -4.20
CA ALA A 124 -13.09 3.79 -3.41
C ALA A 124 -12.36 3.61 -2.07
N THR A 125 -11.02 3.58 -2.10
CA THR A 125 -10.20 3.48 -0.88
C THR A 125 -10.42 4.68 0.07
N LYS A 126 -10.54 5.89 -0.47
CA LYS A 126 -10.84 7.08 0.34
C LYS A 126 -12.22 7.00 0.98
N ALA A 127 -13.23 6.54 0.23
CA ALA A 127 -14.59 6.37 0.71
C ALA A 127 -14.67 5.31 1.82
N GLU A 128 -14.02 4.16 1.64
CA GLU A 128 -13.93 3.10 2.63
C GLU A 128 -13.29 3.61 3.94
N ARG A 129 -12.15 4.28 3.84
CA ARG A 129 -11.49 4.87 5.01
C ARG A 129 -12.34 5.91 5.71
N ALA A 130 -13.04 6.77 4.97
CA ALA A 130 -13.93 7.78 5.54
C ALA A 130 -15.12 7.12 6.26
N SER A 131 -15.72 6.09 5.67
CA SER A 131 -16.82 5.30 6.27
C SER A 131 -16.36 4.63 7.57
N THR A 132 -15.23 3.94 7.53
CA THR A 132 -14.65 3.29 8.73
C THR A 132 -14.38 4.31 9.83
N LYS A 133 -13.77 5.45 9.49
CA LYS A 133 -13.50 6.51 10.46
C LYS A 133 -14.78 7.10 11.06
N MET A 134 -15.81 7.31 10.24
CA MET A 134 -17.13 7.77 10.72
C MET A 134 -17.72 6.79 11.73
N MET A 135 -17.65 5.49 11.45
CA MET A 135 -18.15 4.46 12.37
C MET A 135 -17.34 4.38 13.66
N GLN A 136 -15.99 4.53 13.57
CA GLN A 136 -15.14 4.61 14.75
C GLN A 136 -15.49 5.82 15.63
N VAL A 137 -15.70 7.00 15.04
CA VAL A 137 -16.12 8.20 15.76
C VAL A 137 -17.48 7.99 16.42
N LYS A 138 -18.46 7.41 15.71
CA LYS A 138 -19.78 7.08 16.24
C LYS A 138 -19.71 6.08 17.40
N TYR A 139 -18.81 5.10 17.32
CA TYR A 139 -18.56 4.15 18.39
C TYR A 139 -17.95 4.83 19.62
N MET A 140 -16.94 5.67 19.42
CA MET A 140 -16.24 6.37 20.48
C MET A 140 -17.07 7.48 21.14
N SER A 141 -17.96 8.15 20.41
CA SER A 141 -18.83 9.19 20.97
C SER A 141 -19.71 8.72 22.13
N LYS A 142 -20.01 7.43 22.16
CA LYS A 142 -20.77 6.80 23.25
C LYS A 142 -19.89 6.38 24.46
N ARG A 143 -18.58 6.60 24.38
CA ARG A 143 -17.58 6.13 25.35
C ARG A 143 -16.68 7.24 25.87
N ILE A 144 -17.23 8.45 25.89
CA ILE A 144 -16.54 9.62 26.44
C ILE A 144 -16.22 9.37 27.91
N ASN A 145 -15.04 9.79 28.37
CA ASN A 145 -14.51 9.60 29.73
C ASN A 145 -14.16 8.14 30.11
N GLN A 146 -14.21 7.18 29.18
CA GLN A 146 -13.69 5.83 29.42
C GLN A 146 -12.16 5.81 29.18
N LYS A 147 -11.47 4.94 29.91
CA LYS A 147 -10.02 4.69 29.74
C LYS A 147 -9.78 3.50 28.84
N PHE A 148 -8.89 3.66 27.86
CA PHE A 148 -8.53 2.61 26.90
C PHE A 148 -7.03 2.35 26.94
N ARG A 149 -6.64 1.12 26.67
CA ARG A 149 -5.23 0.78 26.38
C ARG A 149 -4.96 1.13 24.91
N ALA A 150 -3.92 1.93 24.68
CA ALA A 150 -3.59 2.38 23.34
C ALA A 150 -2.08 2.28 23.08
N ILE A 151 -1.71 2.24 21.81
CA ILE A 151 -0.33 2.32 21.34
C ILE A 151 -0.19 3.62 20.55
N VAL A 152 0.90 4.33 20.75
CA VAL A 152 1.24 5.49 19.94
C VAL A 152 1.54 5.03 18.52
N SER A 153 0.78 5.52 17.56
CA SER A 153 0.92 5.21 16.13
C SER A 153 1.54 6.35 15.31
N GLY A 154 1.66 7.52 15.91
CA GLY A 154 2.28 8.67 15.26
C GLY A 154 2.25 9.90 16.15
N MET A 155 3.04 10.90 15.76
CA MET A 155 3.11 12.19 16.41
C MET A 155 3.37 13.28 15.37
N ASN A 156 2.76 14.43 15.56
CA ASN A 156 3.06 15.65 14.80
C ASN A 156 2.97 16.87 15.71
N GLU A 157 3.18 18.05 15.16
CA GLU A 157 3.12 19.32 15.91
C GLU A 157 1.76 19.60 16.57
N ARG A 158 0.69 18.92 16.11
CA ARG A 158 -0.69 19.11 16.60
C ARG A 158 -1.09 18.11 17.67
N GLY A 159 -0.31 17.02 17.87
CA GLY A 159 -0.59 16.03 18.89
C GLY A 159 -0.06 14.64 18.61
N ILE A 160 -0.48 13.71 19.46
CA ILE A 160 -0.09 12.31 19.43
C ILE A 160 -1.28 11.49 18.89
N PHE A 161 -1.03 10.67 17.88
CA PHE A 161 -2.00 9.70 17.37
C PHE A 161 -1.85 8.39 18.12
N VAL A 162 -2.96 7.84 18.59
CA VAL A 162 -2.99 6.58 19.32
C VAL A 162 -3.96 5.59 18.67
N GLU A 163 -3.58 4.33 18.67
CA GLU A 163 -4.41 3.23 18.22
C GLU A 163 -4.91 2.43 19.43
N ILE A 164 -6.22 2.33 19.59
CA ILE A 164 -6.85 1.61 20.70
C ILE A 164 -6.79 0.11 20.40
N LYS A 165 -6.21 -0.70 21.31
CA LYS A 165 -6.02 -2.14 21.11
C LYS A 165 -7.33 -2.95 20.99
N GLU A 166 -8.39 -2.47 21.61
CA GLU A 166 -9.69 -3.17 21.71
C GLU A 166 -10.55 -3.03 20.43
N ASN A 167 -10.12 -2.22 19.45
CA ASN A 167 -10.87 -1.90 18.24
C ASN A 167 -10.21 -2.43 16.95
N LYS A 168 -9.44 -3.50 17.06
CA LYS A 168 -8.93 -4.23 15.88
C LYS A 168 -9.94 -5.23 15.36
#